data_fa5f9c0a859a0661d5437679d608ba75
#
_entry.id   fa5f9c0a859a0661d5437679d608ba75
#
_cell.length_a   1.000
_cell.length_b   1.000
_cell.length_c   1.000
_cell.angle_alpha   90.00
_cell.angle_beta   90.00
_cell.angle_gamma   90.00
#
_symmetry.space_group_name_H-M   'P 1'
#
loop_
_entity.id
_entity.type
_entity.pdbx_description
1 polymer ?
#
loop_
_entity_poly.entity_id
_entity_poly.type
_entity_poly.pdbx_seq_one_letter_code
_entity_poly.pdbx_strand_id
1 'polypeptide(L)'
;MTEEEEEREFEEWLKTGPSDADRPEVEQPRPIKTTQQTVREFNEKSEYLLRSPELDILDLEEIDLREFIEWIFERKARGKFAMPFEDVQSQEYQMWKQQKKDGKTQMDYHGYACWKYNPVIFYKEGGKNRHRVLLHDDEDTMLFLEQRQFALLSPVTYVGRNNTATNARYLYAFAFDLDGVGTKQIRKICKMVRLGMAPMPNLITNSGHGLHLYYLLEHPVPLYPDNIGLLNRMKFGLTNVIWNDHTSTILSVQHQGILQGFRIPGSLTKFGERIRTFHAIEAPMYTIDMLNEYLYTYKLKPEEVEKLYKQPYYDPTGVTREEAARRWPEWYASRIVQKRRIGKKWDVNRALYDWWLNRLRTSKDEIQVHHRYWCILTLVIYAVKCNVPREEVLQDAYSLVPKLDKLTETEDNHFTTQDVDDAMKGYDEKYCTWPIKTVENTTLFRIDKNRRNDRTIGQRLHLMLARQRRDTMRIVRKQDRWDAKNGRKKATADNSKEAKIVAEWRAKNPESQNKSACARDTGLDRKTVRKWWN
;
A
#
# COMPACT_ATOMS: atom_id res chain seq x y z
N MET A 1 -32.75 9.69 6.90
CA MET A 1 -32.95 9.49 5.44
C MET A 1 -33.75 8.20 5.29
N THR A 2 -34.84 8.24 4.52
CA THR A 2 -35.63 7.03 4.25
C THR A 2 -34.91 6.16 3.21
N GLU A 3 -35.24 4.86 3.13
CA GLU A 3 -34.63 3.94 2.15
C GLU A 3 -34.88 4.41 0.69
N GLU A 4 -36.01 5.08 0.45
CA GLU A 4 -36.35 5.67 -0.86
C GLU A 4 -35.50 6.91 -1.18
N GLU A 5 -35.14 7.71 -0.18
CA GLU A 5 -34.23 8.86 -0.34
C GLU A 5 -32.81 8.41 -0.64
N GLU A 6 -32.31 7.36 0.04
CA GLU A 6 -31.00 6.77 -0.21
C GLU A 6 -30.89 6.14 -1.61
N GLU A 7 -31.97 5.49 -2.07
CA GLU A 7 -32.01 4.86 -3.40
C GLU A 7 -32.02 5.93 -4.49
N ARG A 8 -32.76 7.02 -4.29
CA ARG A 8 -32.80 8.15 -5.24
C ARG A 8 -31.45 8.87 -5.33
N GLU A 9 -30.78 9.09 -4.20
CA GLU A 9 -29.45 9.71 -4.15
C GLU A 9 -28.43 8.83 -4.87
N PHE A 10 -28.50 7.51 -4.69
CA PHE A 10 -27.65 6.57 -5.41
C PHE A 10 -27.93 6.57 -6.92
N GLU A 11 -29.19 6.66 -7.34
CA GLU A 11 -29.57 6.80 -8.75
C GLU A 11 -28.99 8.07 -9.39
N GLU A 12 -28.98 9.16 -8.64
CA GLU A 12 -28.41 10.43 -9.09
C GLU A 12 -26.89 10.34 -9.18
N TRP A 13 -26.23 9.75 -8.17
CA TRP A 13 -24.79 9.49 -8.20
C TRP A 13 -24.36 8.60 -9.38
N LEU A 14 -25.13 7.59 -9.72
CA LEU A 14 -24.88 6.74 -10.90
C LEU A 14 -24.88 7.54 -12.23
N LYS A 15 -25.61 8.66 -12.28
CA LYS A 15 -25.68 9.53 -13.47
C LYS A 15 -24.58 10.59 -13.50
N THR A 16 -24.16 11.09 -12.36
CA THR A 16 -23.25 12.25 -12.22
C THR A 16 -21.81 11.86 -11.89
N GLY A 17 -21.60 10.67 -11.34
CA GLY A 17 -20.29 10.24 -10.84
C GLY A 17 -19.91 10.89 -9.49
N PRO A 18 -18.75 10.57 -8.92
CA PRO A 18 -18.34 11.10 -7.63
C PRO A 18 -18.06 12.60 -7.68
N SER A 19 -18.80 13.39 -6.87
CA SER A 19 -18.54 14.81 -6.66
C SER A 19 -17.71 15.03 -5.38
N ASP A 20 -16.72 15.91 -5.44
CA ASP A 20 -15.86 16.27 -4.28
C ASP A 20 -16.58 17.17 -3.24
N ALA A 21 -17.84 17.51 -3.45
CA ALA A 21 -18.55 18.59 -2.74
C ALA A 21 -19.33 18.13 -1.50
N ASP A 22 -19.74 16.88 -1.37
CA ASP A 22 -20.64 16.43 -0.33
C ASP A 22 -19.96 15.50 0.69
N ARG A 23 -19.26 16.10 1.67
CA ARG A 23 -18.87 15.39 2.90
C ARG A 23 -19.86 15.77 4.00
N PRO A 24 -20.67 14.83 4.51
CA PRO A 24 -21.59 15.12 5.59
C PRO A 24 -20.88 15.49 6.90
N GLU A 25 -21.49 16.37 7.68
CA GLU A 25 -21.08 16.78 9.00
C GLU A 25 -21.07 15.61 9.99
N VAL A 26 -20.21 15.74 10.99
CA VAL A 26 -19.88 14.73 12.03
C VAL A 26 -21.13 14.15 12.69
N GLU A 27 -21.35 12.86 12.48
CA GLU A 27 -22.41 12.08 13.17
C GLU A 27 -22.14 11.93 14.67
N GLN A 28 -23.22 11.89 15.44
CA GLN A 28 -23.19 11.56 16.89
C GLN A 28 -22.61 10.16 17.11
N PRO A 29 -21.97 9.89 18.27
CA PRO A 29 -21.39 8.59 18.58
C PRO A 29 -22.48 7.50 18.50
N ARG A 30 -22.30 6.56 17.58
CA ARG A 30 -23.20 5.42 17.40
C ARG A 30 -23.10 4.48 18.60
N PRO A 31 -24.17 3.85 19.03
CA PRO A 31 -24.11 2.87 20.11
C PRO A 31 -23.19 1.70 19.69
N ILE A 32 -22.38 1.23 20.64
CA ILE A 32 -21.46 0.10 20.42
C ILE A 32 -22.30 -1.15 20.09
N LYS A 33 -22.03 -1.75 18.94
CA LYS A 33 -22.67 -3.01 18.52
C LYS A 33 -22.19 -4.17 19.38
N THR A 34 -23.12 -4.94 19.91
CA THR A 34 -22.80 -6.15 20.67
C THR A 34 -22.26 -7.25 19.77
N THR A 35 -21.53 -8.20 20.35
CA THR A 35 -21.04 -9.39 19.63
C THR A 35 -22.19 -10.15 18.98
N GLN A 36 -23.33 -10.28 19.65
CA GLN A 36 -24.52 -10.94 19.09
C GLN A 36 -25.06 -10.22 17.85
N GLN A 37 -25.11 -8.90 17.86
CA GLN A 37 -25.51 -8.12 16.70
C GLN A 37 -24.53 -8.30 15.53
N THR A 38 -23.22 -8.32 15.81
CA THR A 38 -22.18 -8.55 14.79
C THR A 38 -22.31 -9.95 14.17
N VAL A 39 -22.54 -10.99 14.98
CA VAL A 39 -22.79 -12.36 14.51
C VAL A 39 -24.07 -12.43 13.65
N ARG A 40 -25.13 -11.78 14.08
CA ARG A 40 -26.37 -11.72 13.31
C ARG A 40 -26.17 -11.06 11.96
N GLU A 41 -25.55 -9.88 11.92
CA GLU A 41 -25.24 -9.17 10.65
C GLU A 41 -24.33 -10.00 9.73
N PHE A 42 -23.37 -10.73 10.30
CA PHE A 42 -22.50 -11.64 9.54
C PHE A 42 -23.31 -12.75 8.86
N ASN A 43 -24.20 -13.39 9.61
CA ASN A 43 -25.03 -14.47 9.09
C ASN A 43 -26.07 -13.96 8.07
N GLU A 44 -26.70 -12.83 8.33
CA GLU A 44 -27.62 -12.16 7.40
C GLU A 44 -26.93 -11.82 6.07
N LYS A 45 -25.68 -11.31 6.10
CA LYS A 45 -24.89 -11.08 4.88
C LYS A 45 -24.61 -12.35 4.10
N SER A 46 -24.22 -13.41 4.79
CA SER A 46 -23.90 -14.70 4.16
C SER A 46 -25.13 -15.30 3.49
N GLU A 47 -26.27 -15.27 4.17
CA GLU A 47 -27.54 -15.75 3.59
C GLU A 47 -28.03 -14.87 2.45
N TYR A 48 -27.81 -13.55 2.55
CA TYR A 48 -28.13 -12.61 1.47
C TYR A 48 -27.30 -12.89 0.22
N LEU A 49 -25.98 -13.10 0.37
CA LEU A 49 -25.10 -13.45 -0.74
C LEU A 49 -25.53 -14.77 -1.41
N LEU A 50 -25.93 -15.77 -0.63
CA LEU A 50 -26.27 -17.09 -1.16
C LEU A 50 -27.66 -17.16 -1.81
N ARG A 51 -28.64 -16.40 -1.31
CA ARG A 51 -30.06 -16.65 -1.63
C ARG A 51 -30.81 -15.46 -2.19
N SER A 52 -30.21 -14.28 -2.26
CA SER A 52 -30.95 -13.11 -2.70
C SER A 52 -31.17 -13.11 -4.22
N PRO A 53 -32.43 -13.04 -4.70
CA PRO A 53 -32.72 -12.91 -6.12
C PRO A 53 -32.19 -11.59 -6.73
N GLU A 54 -31.90 -10.60 -5.91
CA GLU A 54 -31.33 -9.32 -6.35
C GLU A 54 -29.89 -9.44 -6.85
N LEU A 55 -29.23 -10.57 -6.49
CA LEU A 55 -27.85 -10.90 -6.87
C LEU A 55 -27.76 -11.92 -8.02
N ASP A 56 -28.86 -12.14 -8.75
CA ASP A 56 -28.96 -13.10 -9.86
C ASP A 56 -27.85 -12.94 -10.92
N ILE A 57 -27.41 -11.73 -11.19
CA ILE A 57 -26.34 -11.45 -12.15
C ILE A 57 -24.99 -12.04 -11.72
N LEU A 58 -24.78 -12.26 -10.42
CA LEU A 58 -23.53 -12.80 -9.89
C LEU A 58 -23.51 -14.33 -9.93
N ASP A 59 -24.68 -14.97 -9.87
CA ASP A 59 -24.85 -16.44 -9.79
C ASP A 59 -23.83 -17.07 -8.83
N LEU A 60 -24.05 -16.83 -7.52
CA LEU A 60 -23.08 -17.13 -6.48
C LEU A 60 -23.20 -18.57 -5.97
N GLU A 61 -22.11 -19.30 -5.96
CA GLU A 61 -21.95 -20.58 -5.28
C GLU A 61 -20.96 -20.49 -4.11
N GLU A 62 -21.27 -21.12 -2.99
CA GLU A 62 -20.33 -21.18 -1.86
C GLU A 62 -19.22 -22.17 -2.15
N ILE A 63 -17.97 -21.77 -1.88
CA ILE A 63 -16.77 -22.55 -2.11
C ILE A 63 -15.95 -22.72 -0.82
N ASP A 64 -15.26 -23.84 -0.72
CA ASP A 64 -14.36 -24.16 0.38
C ASP A 64 -12.94 -23.55 0.19
N LEU A 65 -12.05 -23.82 1.15
CA LEU A 65 -10.67 -23.33 1.09
C LEU A 65 -9.88 -23.93 -0.08
N ARG A 66 -10.11 -25.19 -0.41
CA ARG A 66 -9.43 -25.86 -1.51
C ARG A 66 -9.82 -25.24 -2.85
N GLU A 67 -11.12 -25.14 -3.10
CA GLU A 67 -11.67 -24.51 -4.30
C GLU A 67 -11.22 -23.05 -4.43
N PHE A 68 -11.19 -22.30 -3.31
CA PHE A 68 -10.67 -20.93 -3.27
C PHE A 68 -9.22 -20.84 -3.75
N ILE A 69 -8.36 -21.78 -3.32
CA ILE A 69 -6.95 -21.84 -3.73
C ILE A 69 -6.85 -22.21 -5.21
N GLU A 70 -7.62 -23.18 -5.65
CA GLU A 70 -7.67 -23.63 -7.06
C GLU A 70 -8.14 -22.50 -7.98
N TRP A 71 -9.14 -21.73 -7.56
CA TRP A 71 -9.59 -20.57 -8.32
C TRP A 71 -8.51 -19.50 -8.46
N ILE A 72 -7.79 -19.20 -7.41
CA ILE A 72 -6.76 -18.14 -7.45
C ILE A 72 -5.51 -18.62 -8.20
N PHE A 73 -5.00 -19.82 -7.89
CA PHE A 73 -3.65 -20.21 -8.32
C PHE A 73 -3.59 -21.28 -9.41
N GLU A 74 -4.54 -22.22 -9.45
CA GLU A 74 -4.39 -23.46 -10.21
C GLU A 74 -5.28 -23.61 -11.42
N ARG A 75 -5.99 -22.59 -11.80
CA ARG A 75 -6.90 -22.71 -12.92
C ARG A 75 -6.22 -23.28 -14.16
N LYS A 76 -6.78 -24.36 -14.73
CA LYS A 76 -6.30 -25.01 -15.97
C LYS A 76 -6.11 -24.02 -17.13
N ALA A 77 -6.93 -22.96 -17.19
CA ALA A 77 -6.81 -21.90 -18.18
C ALA A 77 -5.48 -21.11 -18.12
N ARG A 78 -4.74 -21.18 -17.02
CA ARG A 78 -3.44 -20.50 -16.85
C ARG A 78 -2.25 -21.27 -17.41
N GLY A 79 -2.47 -22.48 -17.93
CA GLY A 79 -1.43 -23.25 -18.60
C GLY A 79 -0.17 -23.46 -17.75
N LYS A 80 0.99 -23.11 -18.28
CA LYS A 80 2.30 -23.26 -17.62
C LYS A 80 2.45 -22.50 -16.30
N PHE A 81 1.55 -21.58 -15.99
CA PHE A 81 1.50 -20.87 -14.72
C PHE A 81 0.62 -21.56 -13.68
N ALA A 82 -0.18 -22.57 -14.10
CA ALA A 82 -0.80 -23.47 -13.14
C ALA A 82 0.32 -24.17 -12.38
N MET A 83 0.33 -24.02 -11.06
CA MET A 83 1.37 -24.63 -10.25
C MET A 83 1.01 -26.08 -9.96
N PRO A 84 1.80 -27.05 -10.40
CA PRO A 84 1.74 -28.36 -9.80
C PRO A 84 2.33 -28.20 -8.38
N PHE A 85 1.52 -28.36 -7.39
CA PHE A 85 1.97 -28.54 -6.02
C PHE A 85 2.49 -29.98 -5.90
N GLU A 86 3.75 -30.16 -6.10
CA GLU A 86 4.32 -31.47 -5.99
C GLU A 86 4.81 -31.72 -4.57
N ASP A 87 4.72 -32.96 -4.18
CA ASP A 87 5.27 -33.44 -2.93
C ASP A 87 6.80 -33.19 -2.90
N VAL A 88 7.20 -32.07 -2.29
CA VAL A 88 8.62 -31.73 -2.11
C VAL A 88 9.37 -32.74 -1.25
N GLN A 89 8.69 -33.69 -0.63
CA GLN A 89 9.27 -34.80 0.13
C GLN A 89 9.41 -36.06 -0.73
N SER A 90 8.85 -36.09 -1.95
CA SER A 90 9.01 -37.24 -2.83
C SER A 90 10.48 -37.52 -3.10
N GLN A 91 10.83 -38.81 -3.17
CA GLN A 91 12.22 -39.22 -3.49
C GLN A 91 12.66 -38.67 -4.85
N GLU A 92 11.74 -38.64 -5.80
CA GLU A 92 11.94 -38.14 -7.16
C GLU A 92 12.31 -36.66 -7.18
N TYR A 93 11.59 -35.83 -6.43
CA TYR A 93 11.92 -34.42 -6.25
C TYR A 93 13.27 -34.20 -5.57
N GLN A 94 13.57 -34.96 -4.53
CA GLN A 94 14.85 -34.84 -3.83
C GLN A 94 16.04 -35.27 -4.72
N MET A 95 15.85 -36.32 -5.52
CA MET A 95 16.85 -36.75 -6.50
C MET A 95 17.08 -35.69 -7.57
N TRP A 96 16.02 -35.15 -8.14
CA TRP A 96 16.15 -34.06 -9.11
C TRP A 96 16.83 -32.82 -8.50
N LYS A 97 16.47 -32.44 -7.30
CA LYS A 97 17.09 -31.31 -6.57
C LYS A 97 18.59 -31.52 -6.37
N GLN A 98 18.99 -32.73 -6.03
CA GLN A 98 20.41 -33.09 -5.89
C GLN A 98 21.10 -33.04 -7.25
N GLN A 99 20.53 -33.60 -8.30
CA GLN A 99 21.08 -33.58 -9.65
C GLN A 99 21.26 -32.14 -10.17
N LYS A 100 20.31 -31.26 -9.87
CA LYS A 100 20.38 -29.84 -10.24
C LYS A 100 21.49 -29.12 -9.48
N LYS A 101 21.67 -29.43 -8.20
CA LYS A 101 22.77 -28.90 -7.37
C LYS A 101 24.13 -29.36 -7.88
N ASP A 102 24.23 -30.61 -8.32
CA ASP A 102 25.46 -31.22 -8.87
C ASP A 102 25.73 -30.81 -10.34
N GLY A 103 24.89 -29.96 -10.93
CA GLY A 103 25.03 -29.54 -12.31
C GLY A 103 24.70 -30.62 -13.35
N LYS A 104 24.14 -31.76 -12.93
CA LYS A 104 23.82 -32.90 -13.79
C LYS A 104 22.54 -32.70 -14.61
N THR A 105 21.69 -31.77 -14.22
CA THR A 105 20.51 -31.38 -15.00
C THR A 105 20.28 -29.88 -14.90
N GLN A 106 19.91 -29.28 -16.04
CA GLN A 106 19.43 -27.89 -16.12
C GLN A 106 17.91 -27.81 -16.28
N MET A 107 17.25 -28.95 -16.48
CA MET A 107 15.80 -29.00 -16.69
C MET A 107 15.07 -28.70 -15.38
N ASP A 108 13.96 -27.98 -15.51
CA ASP A 108 13.03 -27.83 -14.41
C ASP A 108 12.30 -29.16 -14.15
N TYR A 109 11.89 -29.38 -12.89
CA TYR A 109 11.23 -30.60 -12.50
C TYR A 109 9.91 -30.77 -13.30
N HIS A 110 9.74 -31.89 -13.95
CA HIS A 110 8.64 -32.19 -14.86
C HIS A 110 8.36 -31.12 -15.95
N GLY A 111 9.37 -30.29 -16.27
CA GLY A 111 9.20 -29.22 -17.27
C GLY A 111 8.43 -28.00 -16.79
N TYR A 112 8.12 -27.91 -15.51
CA TYR A 112 7.43 -26.75 -14.94
C TYR A 112 8.40 -25.72 -14.39
N ALA A 113 8.37 -24.52 -14.96
CA ALA A 113 9.25 -23.41 -14.55
C ALA A 113 8.80 -22.74 -13.23
N CYS A 114 7.56 -22.89 -12.83
CA CYS A 114 6.93 -22.08 -11.78
C CYS A 114 6.74 -22.79 -10.42
N TRP A 115 7.01 -24.09 -10.31
CA TRP A 115 6.87 -24.82 -9.04
C TRP A 115 7.76 -24.32 -7.88
N LYS A 116 8.72 -23.44 -8.16
CA LYS A 116 9.55 -22.76 -7.14
C LYS A 116 8.80 -21.70 -6.35
N TYR A 117 7.64 -21.28 -6.82
CA TYR A 117 6.93 -20.12 -6.31
C TYR A 117 5.58 -20.57 -5.78
N ASN A 118 5.42 -20.48 -4.47
CA ASN A 118 4.23 -20.97 -3.79
C ASN A 118 3.50 -19.84 -3.09
N PRO A 119 2.17 -19.96 -2.88
CA PRO A 119 1.46 -19.14 -1.91
C PRO A 119 2.04 -19.35 -0.51
N VAL A 120 2.04 -18.28 0.28
CA VAL A 120 2.49 -18.32 1.67
C VAL A 120 1.38 -17.81 2.56
N ILE A 121 0.89 -18.66 3.46
CA ILE A 121 -0.10 -18.28 4.45
C ILE A 121 0.60 -17.73 5.69
N PHE A 122 0.06 -16.63 6.17
CA PHE A 122 0.41 -16.03 7.45
C PHE A 122 -0.67 -16.35 8.47
N TYR A 123 -0.30 -16.84 9.65
CA TYR A 123 -1.24 -17.11 10.73
C TYR A 123 -0.63 -16.80 12.10
N LYS A 124 -1.48 -16.68 13.12
CA LYS A 124 -1.06 -16.51 14.51
C LYS A 124 -1.19 -17.83 15.26
N GLU A 125 -0.15 -18.17 16.04
CA GLU A 125 -0.13 -19.34 16.90
C GLU A 125 0.61 -19.02 18.20
N GLY A 126 -0.06 -19.20 19.35
CA GLY A 126 0.53 -18.89 20.65
C GLY A 126 1.05 -17.45 20.76
N GLY A 127 0.35 -16.46 20.19
CA GLY A 127 0.75 -15.06 20.14
C GLY A 127 1.91 -14.74 19.19
N LYS A 128 2.44 -15.73 18.46
CA LYS A 128 3.55 -15.57 17.51
C LYS A 128 3.05 -15.61 16.07
N ASN A 129 3.64 -14.78 15.23
CA ASN A 129 3.41 -14.78 13.79
C ASN A 129 4.13 -15.98 13.16
N ARG A 130 3.41 -16.77 12.37
CA ARG A 130 3.90 -17.94 11.66
C ARG A 130 3.66 -17.76 10.16
N HIS A 131 4.53 -18.35 9.37
CA HIS A 131 4.40 -18.42 7.91
C HIS A 131 4.51 -19.87 7.48
N ARG A 132 3.60 -20.30 6.62
CA ARG A 132 3.61 -21.63 6.03
C ARG A 132 3.47 -21.54 4.53
N VAL A 133 4.31 -22.25 3.81
CA VAL A 133 4.15 -22.44 2.36
C VAL A 133 2.96 -23.38 2.16
N LEU A 134 2.05 -22.99 1.30
CA LEU A 134 0.92 -23.81 0.93
C LEU A 134 1.31 -24.71 -0.24
N LEU A 135 1.10 -25.99 -0.09
CA LEU A 135 1.29 -27.03 -1.10
C LEU A 135 -0.06 -27.62 -1.49
N HIS A 136 -0.17 -28.13 -2.71
CA HIS A 136 -1.44 -28.55 -3.32
C HIS A 136 -2.23 -29.59 -2.51
N ASP A 137 -1.56 -30.64 -2.07
CA ASP A 137 -2.20 -31.78 -1.41
C ASP A 137 -2.04 -31.79 0.11
N ASP A 138 -1.76 -30.62 0.69
CA ASP A 138 -1.57 -30.50 2.14
C ASP A 138 -2.93 -30.32 2.84
N GLU A 139 -3.80 -31.36 2.79
CA GLU A 139 -5.11 -31.36 3.44
C GLU A 139 -5.01 -31.12 4.95
N ASP A 140 -4.02 -31.71 5.60
CA ASP A 140 -3.77 -31.47 7.03
C ASP A 140 -3.51 -30.00 7.32
N THR A 141 -2.79 -29.31 6.43
CA THR A 141 -2.57 -27.87 6.55
C THR A 141 -3.86 -27.09 6.35
N MET A 142 -4.70 -27.45 5.39
CA MET A 142 -5.97 -26.77 5.15
C MET A 142 -6.89 -26.91 6.36
N LEU A 143 -7.09 -28.12 6.87
CA LEU A 143 -7.86 -28.38 8.08
C LEU A 143 -7.30 -27.65 9.31
N PHE A 144 -5.98 -27.59 9.45
CA PHE A 144 -5.33 -26.85 10.51
C PHE A 144 -5.61 -25.33 10.41
N LEU A 145 -5.60 -24.76 9.21
CA LEU A 145 -5.77 -23.33 8.97
C LEU A 145 -7.23 -22.89 9.18
N GLU A 146 -8.20 -23.73 8.85
CA GLU A 146 -9.63 -23.49 9.08
C GLU A 146 -9.98 -23.34 10.57
N GLN A 147 -9.16 -23.86 11.46
CA GLN A 147 -9.36 -23.74 12.90
C GLN A 147 -8.73 -22.49 13.50
N ARG A 148 -8.09 -21.63 12.68
CA ARG A 148 -7.39 -20.44 13.17
C ARG A 148 -8.23 -19.19 13.09
N GLN A 149 -8.18 -18.37 14.13
CA GLN A 149 -8.85 -17.06 14.16
C GLN A 149 -8.20 -16.03 13.26
N PHE A 150 -6.95 -16.25 12.85
CA PHE A 150 -6.23 -15.29 12.05
C PHE A 150 -5.30 -16.02 11.08
N ALA A 151 -5.85 -16.31 9.90
CA ALA A 151 -5.12 -16.88 8.78
C ALA A 151 -5.33 -16.02 7.53
N LEU A 152 -4.24 -15.55 6.94
CA LEU A 152 -4.25 -14.63 5.81
C LEU A 152 -3.47 -15.20 4.63
N LEU A 153 -4.02 -15.04 3.44
CA LEU A 153 -3.40 -15.37 2.17
C LEU A 153 -3.46 -14.15 1.25
N SER A 154 -2.33 -13.80 0.63
CA SER A 154 -2.33 -12.85 -0.48
C SER A 154 -2.44 -13.60 -1.81
N PRO A 155 -3.07 -13.03 -2.86
CA PRO A 155 -3.16 -13.66 -4.20
C PRO A 155 -1.81 -13.55 -4.95
N VAL A 156 -0.73 -13.87 -4.26
CA VAL A 156 0.66 -13.73 -4.72
C VAL A 156 1.45 -14.98 -4.39
N THR A 157 2.29 -15.41 -5.32
CA THR A 157 3.26 -16.47 -5.07
C THR A 157 4.63 -15.89 -4.71
N TYR A 158 5.38 -16.63 -3.90
CA TYR A 158 6.65 -16.20 -3.33
C TYR A 158 7.75 -17.23 -3.55
N VAL A 159 9.00 -16.78 -3.63
CA VAL A 159 10.15 -17.67 -3.50
C VAL A 159 10.46 -17.89 -2.02
N GLY A 160 10.57 -19.16 -1.62
CA GLY A 160 10.83 -19.53 -0.23
C GLY A 160 9.62 -19.34 0.70
N ARG A 161 9.88 -19.14 2.00
CA ARG A 161 8.86 -19.18 3.06
C ARG A 161 8.34 -17.81 3.52
N ASN A 162 8.89 -16.72 2.99
CA ASN A 162 8.58 -15.37 3.47
C ASN A 162 7.73 -14.60 2.45
N ASN A 163 6.61 -14.08 2.87
CA ASN A 163 5.71 -13.25 2.07
C ASN A 163 6.14 -11.76 2.02
N THR A 164 7.40 -11.51 1.72
CA THR A 164 7.95 -10.15 1.58
C THR A 164 7.95 -9.70 0.13
N ALA A 165 7.98 -8.39 -0.11
CA ALA A 165 8.03 -7.81 -1.46
C ALA A 165 9.23 -8.32 -2.28
N THR A 166 10.38 -8.56 -1.66
CA THR A 166 11.58 -9.09 -2.32
C THR A 166 11.41 -10.54 -2.78
N ASN A 167 10.53 -11.29 -2.11
CA ASN A 167 10.26 -12.70 -2.42
C ASN A 167 9.04 -12.89 -3.33
N ALA A 168 8.21 -11.87 -3.52
CA ALA A 168 7.04 -11.93 -4.39
C ALA A 168 7.45 -12.18 -5.84
N ARG A 169 6.68 -13.01 -6.57
CA ARG A 169 6.99 -13.41 -7.94
C ARG A 169 5.87 -13.16 -8.93
N TYR A 170 4.64 -13.55 -8.61
CA TYR A 170 3.50 -13.38 -9.49
C TYR A 170 2.27 -12.95 -8.72
N LEU A 171 1.51 -12.02 -9.30
CA LEU A 171 0.18 -11.61 -8.85
C LEU A 171 -0.86 -12.37 -9.67
N TYR A 172 -1.82 -13.02 -9.00
CA TYR A 172 -2.88 -13.84 -9.61
C TYR A 172 -4.26 -13.18 -9.58
N ALA A 173 -4.46 -12.25 -8.65
CA ALA A 173 -5.70 -11.50 -8.54
C ALA A 173 -5.46 -10.14 -7.88
N PHE A 174 -6.32 -9.17 -8.19
CA PHE A 174 -6.49 -8.02 -7.32
C PHE A 174 -7.51 -8.36 -6.24
N ALA A 175 -7.15 -8.19 -4.99
CA ALA A 175 -8.02 -8.41 -3.85
C ALA A 175 -8.17 -7.14 -3.02
N PHE A 176 -9.38 -6.89 -2.52
CA PHE A 176 -9.76 -5.68 -1.81
C PHE A 176 -10.47 -6.07 -0.51
N ASP A 177 -10.17 -5.37 0.57
CA ASP A 177 -10.88 -5.46 1.83
C ASP A 177 -11.76 -4.21 1.95
N LEU A 178 -13.05 -4.41 1.79
CA LEU A 178 -14.05 -3.37 1.79
C LEU A 178 -14.81 -3.43 3.11
N ASP A 179 -14.41 -2.60 4.06
CA ASP A 179 -15.04 -2.49 5.37
C ASP A 179 -16.37 -1.74 5.33
N GLY A 180 -17.21 -1.92 6.34
CA GLY A 180 -18.48 -1.22 6.47
C GLY A 180 -19.54 -1.65 5.48
N VAL A 181 -19.54 -2.93 5.05
CA VAL A 181 -20.47 -3.47 4.06
C VAL A 181 -21.54 -4.32 4.74
N GLY A 182 -22.78 -3.89 4.63
CA GLY A 182 -23.99 -4.64 4.95
C GLY A 182 -24.74 -5.07 3.69
N THR A 183 -25.93 -5.63 3.85
CA THR A 183 -26.78 -6.11 2.71
C THR A 183 -27.17 -4.97 1.76
N LYS A 184 -27.43 -3.76 2.29
CA LYS A 184 -27.70 -2.58 1.47
C LYS A 184 -26.53 -2.24 0.54
N GLN A 185 -25.31 -2.25 1.06
CA GLN A 185 -24.09 -1.97 0.29
C GLN A 185 -23.85 -3.05 -0.76
N ILE A 186 -24.09 -4.34 -0.43
CA ILE A 186 -24.01 -5.45 -1.41
C ILE A 186 -24.95 -5.21 -2.57
N ARG A 187 -26.19 -4.83 -2.32
CA ARG A 187 -27.18 -4.49 -3.36
C ARG A 187 -26.65 -3.38 -4.28
N LYS A 188 -26.06 -2.33 -3.71
CA LYS A 188 -25.50 -1.22 -4.48
C LYS A 188 -24.27 -1.65 -5.30
N ILE A 189 -23.39 -2.48 -4.75
CA ILE A 189 -22.28 -3.08 -5.50
C ILE A 189 -22.81 -3.88 -6.69
N CYS A 190 -23.80 -4.74 -6.48
CA CYS A 190 -24.41 -5.53 -7.54
C CYS A 190 -25.04 -4.65 -8.63
N LYS A 191 -25.71 -3.56 -8.23
CA LYS A 191 -26.28 -2.58 -9.19
C LYS A 191 -25.19 -1.89 -10.01
N MET A 192 -24.07 -1.50 -9.40
CA MET A 192 -22.91 -0.93 -10.13
C MET A 192 -22.33 -1.93 -11.14
N VAL A 193 -22.20 -3.21 -10.76
CA VAL A 193 -21.76 -4.29 -11.66
C VAL A 193 -22.73 -4.44 -12.83
N ARG A 194 -24.04 -4.49 -12.56
CA ARG A 194 -25.08 -4.59 -13.61
C ARG A 194 -25.04 -3.44 -14.60
N LEU A 195 -24.68 -2.25 -14.15
CA LEU A 195 -24.57 -1.06 -14.99
C LEU A 195 -23.18 -0.91 -15.65
N GLY A 196 -22.25 -1.83 -15.43
CA GLY A 196 -20.90 -1.77 -15.97
C GLY A 196 -20.02 -0.68 -15.35
N MET A 197 -20.41 -0.13 -14.19
CA MET A 197 -19.64 0.91 -13.49
C MET A 197 -18.53 0.35 -12.59
N ALA A 198 -18.65 -0.91 -12.18
CA ALA A 198 -17.63 -1.63 -11.44
C ALA A 198 -17.44 -3.02 -12.06
N PRO A 199 -16.22 -3.58 -12.04
CA PRO A 199 -16.00 -4.94 -12.50
C PRO A 199 -16.73 -5.95 -11.60
N MET A 200 -17.21 -7.06 -12.16
CA MET A 200 -17.82 -8.15 -11.42
C MET A 200 -16.75 -8.90 -10.64
N PRO A 201 -16.85 -9.02 -9.31
CA PRO A 201 -15.87 -9.80 -8.54
C PRO A 201 -16.02 -11.30 -8.84
N ASN A 202 -14.89 -12.00 -9.02
CA ASN A 202 -14.90 -13.45 -9.19
C ASN A 202 -15.16 -14.19 -7.87
N LEU A 203 -14.55 -13.69 -6.77
CA LEU A 203 -14.76 -14.26 -5.45
C LEU A 203 -15.17 -13.16 -4.47
N ILE A 204 -16.13 -13.47 -3.63
CA ILE A 204 -16.63 -12.58 -2.57
C ILE A 204 -16.51 -13.33 -1.25
N THR A 205 -15.69 -12.82 -0.32
CA THR A 205 -15.55 -13.42 1.01
C THR A 205 -16.19 -12.53 2.06
N ASN A 206 -17.13 -13.08 2.83
CA ASN A 206 -17.65 -12.40 4.01
C ASN A 206 -16.62 -12.50 5.14
N SER A 207 -15.85 -11.42 5.34
CA SER A 207 -14.73 -11.37 6.28
C SER A 207 -15.12 -11.01 7.72
N GLY A 208 -16.39 -10.66 7.96
CA GLY A 208 -16.92 -10.20 9.22
C GLY A 208 -17.61 -8.85 9.10
N HIS A 209 -16.89 -7.76 9.38
CA HIS A 209 -17.43 -6.39 9.27
C HIS A 209 -17.51 -5.86 7.84
N GLY A 210 -16.84 -6.52 6.90
CA GLY A 210 -16.76 -6.13 5.50
C GLY A 210 -16.85 -7.30 4.55
N LEU A 211 -16.37 -7.08 3.33
CA LEU A 211 -16.21 -8.08 2.28
C LEU A 211 -14.80 -8.01 1.71
N HIS A 212 -14.23 -9.18 1.38
CA HIS A 212 -13.11 -9.20 0.46
C HIS A 212 -13.61 -9.50 -0.95
N LEU A 213 -13.22 -8.67 -1.90
CA LEU A 213 -13.57 -8.84 -3.31
C LEU A 213 -12.31 -9.21 -4.09
N TYR A 214 -12.40 -10.24 -4.93
CA TYR A 214 -11.27 -10.71 -5.74
C TYR A 214 -11.60 -10.62 -7.22
N TYR A 215 -10.68 -10.09 -7.99
CA TYR A 215 -10.71 -10.01 -9.46
C TYR A 215 -9.57 -10.84 -10.00
N LEU A 216 -9.90 -12.04 -10.50
CA LEU A 216 -8.92 -13.03 -10.94
C LEU A 216 -8.33 -12.64 -12.28
N LEU A 217 -7.02 -12.69 -12.38
CA LEU A 217 -6.31 -12.39 -13.62
C LEU A 217 -6.27 -13.63 -14.53
N GLU A 218 -6.53 -13.43 -15.82
CA GLU A 218 -6.40 -14.49 -16.84
C GLU A 218 -4.96 -15.01 -16.90
N HIS A 219 -4.00 -14.07 -16.86
CA HIS A 219 -2.57 -14.36 -16.80
C HIS A 219 -1.95 -13.70 -15.58
N PRO A 220 -1.22 -14.46 -14.73
CA PRO A 220 -0.54 -13.87 -13.60
C PRO A 220 0.53 -12.88 -14.04
N VAL A 221 0.62 -11.76 -13.33
CA VAL A 221 1.56 -10.67 -13.65
C VAL A 221 2.87 -10.85 -12.89
N PRO A 222 4.04 -10.84 -13.56
CA PRO A 222 5.33 -10.91 -12.89
C PRO A 222 5.57 -9.70 -11.98
N LEU A 223 5.99 -9.96 -10.73
CA LEU A 223 6.23 -8.92 -9.73
C LEU A 223 7.71 -8.47 -9.73
N TYR A 224 8.16 -7.92 -10.85
CA TYR A 224 9.41 -7.17 -10.87
C TYR A 224 9.30 -5.91 -10.01
N PRO A 225 10.40 -5.38 -9.44
CA PRO A 225 10.35 -4.21 -8.57
C PRO A 225 9.57 -3.01 -9.14
N ASP A 226 9.74 -2.72 -10.44
CA ASP A 226 9.03 -1.65 -11.13
C ASP A 226 7.53 -1.93 -11.28
N ASN A 227 7.16 -3.20 -11.49
CA ASN A 227 5.77 -3.62 -11.67
C ASN A 227 4.95 -3.44 -10.40
N ILE A 228 5.55 -3.69 -9.23
CA ILE A 228 4.87 -3.51 -7.92
C ILE A 228 4.31 -2.10 -7.78
N GLY A 229 5.08 -1.08 -8.21
CA GLY A 229 4.63 0.31 -8.18
C GLY A 229 3.45 0.59 -9.11
N LEU A 230 3.49 0.06 -10.33
CA LEU A 230 2.41 0.20 -11.33
C LEU A 230 1.13 -0.50 -10.87
N LEU A 231 1.24 -1.75 -10.40
CA LEU A 231 0.12 -2.54 -9.93
C LEU A 231 -0.52 -1.96 -8.66
N ASN A 232 0.27 -1.42 -7.72
CA ASN A 232 -0.27 -0.69 -6.57
C ASN A 232 -1.04 0.56 -7.02
N ARG A 233 -0.53 1.31 -8.00
CA ARG A 233 -1.22 2.48 -8.55
C ARG A 233 -2.57 2.08 -9.16
N MET A 234 -2.59 1.01 -9.95
CA MET A 234 -3.81 0.47 -10.54
C MET A 234 -4.80 0.00 -9.46
N LYS A 235 -4.32 -0.75 -8.47
CA LYS A 235 -5.15 -1.20 -7.34
C LYS A 235 -5.77 -0.03 -6.59
N PHE A 236 -5.05 1.07 -6.39
CA PHE A 236 -5.59 2.28 -5.76
C PHE A 236 -6.71 2.91 -6.60
N GLY A 237 -6.55 2.90 -7.94
CA GLY A 237 -7.62 3.34 -8.84
C GLY A 237 -8.86 2.47 -8.73
N LEU A 238 -8.71 1.14 -8.74
CA LEU A 238 -9.82 0.20 -8.56
C LEU A 238 -10.47 0.35 -7.18
N THR A 239 -9.68 0.59 -6.12
CA THR A 239 -10.24 0.86 -4.79
C THR A 239 -11.18 2.07 -4.84
N ASN A 240 -10.81 3.16 -5.52
CA ASN A 240 -11.67 4.34 -5.64
C ASN A 240 -12.95 4.10 -6.44
N VAL A 241 -12.96 3.13 -7.35
CA VAL A 241 -14.17 2.70 -8.07
C VAL A 241 -15.09 1.90 -7.15
N ILE A 242 -14.53 0.95 -6.40
CA ILE A 242 -15.28 -0.04 -5.62
C ILE A 242 -15.71 0.54 -4.26
N TRP A 243 -14.87 1.35 -3.62
CA TRP A 243 -15.12 1.93 -2.30
C TRP A 243 -15.57 3.38 -2.42
N ASN A 244 -16.83 3.60 -2.22
CA ASN A 244 -17.48 4.91 -2.25
C ASN A 244 -18.60 4.97 -1.20
N ASP A 245 -19.24 6.12 -1.07
CA ASP A 245 -20.25 6.40 -0.04
C ASP A 245 -21.49 5.49 -0.12
N HIS A 246 -21.71 4.83 -1.26
CA HIS A 246 -22.82 3.88 -1.44
C HIS A 246 -22.43 2.44 -1.15
N THR A 247 -21.16 2.08 -1.34
CA THR A 247 -20.67 0.69 -1.20
C THR A 247 -20.06 0.41 0.16
N SER A 248 -19.85 1.44 0.98
CA SER A 248 -19.33 1.31 2.34
C SER A 248 -19.94 2.39 3.25
N THR A 249 -20.18 2.04 4.50
CA THR A 249 -20.53 3.01 5.55
C THR A 249 -19.31 3.74 6.11
N ILE A 250 -18.10 3.32 5.72
CA ILE A 250 -16.83 3.94 6.11
C ILE A 250 -16.38 4.86 4.99
N LEU A 251 -16.46 6.17 5.24
CA LEU A 251 -16.14 7.20 4.25
C LEU A 251 -14.65 7.33 3.93
N SER A 252 -13.78 6.88 4.83
CA SER A 252 -12.33 6.94 4.64
C SER A 252 -11.82 5.74 3.86
N VAL A 253 -11.57 5.91 2.57
CA VAL A 253 -11.04 4.87 1.69
C VAL A 253 -9.66 4.40 2.16
N GLN A 254 -9.52 3.09 2.40
CA GLN A 254 -8.27 2.47 2.83
C GLN A 254 -7.55 1.81 1.65
N HIS A 255 -6.52 2.47 1.12
CA HIS A 255 -5.74 1.92 0.04
C HIS A 255 -4.76 0.84 0.54
N GLN A 256 -4.94 -0.37 0.08
CA GLN A 256 -4.13 -1.53 0.42
C GLN A 256 -3.20 -1.89 -0.73
N GLY A 257 -1.97 -2.30 -0.40
CA GLY A 257 -1.01 -2.78 -1.42
C GLY A 257 -1.39 -4.14 -2.00
N ILE A 258 -0.82 -4.49 -3.18
CA ILE A 258 -1.06 -5.77 -3.86
C ILE A 258 -0.57 -6.99 -3.08
N LEU A 259 0.33 -6.81 -2.12
CA LEU A 259 0.88 -7.88 -1.27
C LEU A 259 0.09 -8.08 0.02
N GLN A 260 -1.00 -7.34 0.22
CA GLN A 260 -1.88 -7.47 1.38
C GLN A 260 -2.44 -8.90 1.45
N GLY A 261 -2.43 -9.46 2.66
CA GLY A 261 -3.09 -10.74 2.94
C GLY A 261 -4.54 -10.54 3.36
N PHE A 262 -5.39 -11.48 2.98
CA PHE A 262 -6.83 -11.49 3.23
C PHE A 262 -7.21 -12.78 3.95
N ARG A 263 -8.28 -12.75 4.75
CA ARG A 263 -8.78 -13.92 5.47
C ARG A 263 -9.17 -15.03 4.50
N ILE A 264 -8.84 -16.25 4.85
CA ILE A 264 -9.14 -17.41 4.04
C ILE A 264 -10.50 -18.02 4.43
N PRO A 265 -11.22 -18.67 3.49
CA PRO A 265 -12.43 -19.44 3.78
C PRO A 265 -12.21 -20.45 4.91
N GLY A 266 -13.25 -20.73 5.68
CA GLY A 266 -13.23 -21.71 6.77
C GLY A 266 -12.54 -21.23 8.04
N SER A 267 -11.59 -20.25 7.97
CA SER A 267 -10.97 -19.69 9.18
C SER A 267 -11.97 -18.91 10.02
N LEU A 268 -11.65 -18.72 11.31
CA LEU A 268 -12.57 -18.11 12.27
C LEU A 268 -12.43 -16.57 12.29
N THR A 269 -13.55 -15.89 12.40
CA THR A 269 -13.60 -14.48 12.76
C THR A 269 -13.20 -14.27 14.21
N LYS A 270 -13.03 -13.01 14.64
CA LYS A 270 -12.79 -12.69 16.05
C LYS A 270 -13.94 -13.12 16.97
N PHE A 271 -15.16 -13.15 16.45
CA PHE A 271 -16.39 -13.54 17.17
C PHE A 271 -16.78 -15.01 16.97
N GLY A 272 -15.91 -15.83 16.39
CA GLY A 272 -16.02 -17.28 16.33
C GLY A 272 -16.76 -17.86 15.11
N GLU A 273 -17.35 -17.03 14.26
CA GLU A 273 -18.00 -17.47 13.02
C GLU A 273 -16.98 -17.86 11.96
N ARG A 274 -17.34 -18.83 11.10
CA ARG A 274 -16.46 -19.25 9.99
C ARG A 274 -16.59 -18.31 8.80
N ILE A 275 -15.46 -17.89 8.27
CA ILE A 275 -15.37 -17.11 7.05
C ILE A 275 -15.96 -17.91 5.89
N ARG A 276 -16.89 -17.31 5.17
CA ARG A 276 -17.56 -17.91 4.00
C ARG A 276 -17.14 -17.18 2.73
N THR A 277 -16.90 -17.92 1.67
CA THR A 277 -16.51 -17.37 0.36
C THR A 277 -17.44 -17.89 -0.71
N PHE A 278 -17.78 -17.02 -1.64
CA PHE A 278 -18.70 -17.26 -2.75
C PHE A 278 -17.97 -16.98 -4.06
N HIS A 279 -18.16 -17.87 -5.03
CA HIS A 279 -17.68 -17.73 -6.40
C HIS A 279 -18.82 -17.24 -7.29
N ALA A 280 -18.56 -16.20 -8.07
CA ALA A 280 -19.48 -15.71 -9.08
C ALA A 280 -19.24 -16.46 -10.39
N ILE A 281 -20.15 -17.34 -10.76
CA ILE A 281 -20.00 -18.28 -11.89
C ILE A 281 -19.81 -17.52 -13.22
N GLU A 282 -20.57 -16.46 -13.41
CA GLU A 282 -20.56 -15.66 -14.65
C GLU A 282 -19.43 -14.62 -14.72
N ALA A 283 -18.63 -14.49 -13.66
CA ALA A 283 -17.57 -13.49 -13.65
C ALA A 283 -16.42 -13.85 -14.62
N PRO A 284 -16.02 -12.93 -15.52
CA PRO A 284 -14.94 -13.20 -16.46
C PRO A 284 -13.59 -13.24 -15.75
N MET A 285 -12.62 -13.96 -16.32
CA MET A 285 -11.22 -13.73 -15.96
C MET A 285 -10.76 -12.41 -16.57
N TYR A 286 -10.01 -11.63 -15.80
CA TYR A 286 -9.63 -10.28 -16.19
C TYR A 286 -8.22 -10.21 -16.80
N THR A 287 -8.10 -9.47 -17.88
CA THR A 287 -6.81 -8.90 -18.29
C THR A 287 -6.56 -7.59 -17.53
N ILE A 288 -5.31 -7.14 -17.53
CA ILE A 288 -4.96 -5.82 -16.95
C ILE A 288 -5.71 -4.69 -17.70
N ASP A 289 -5.83 -4.80 -19.02
CA ASP A 289 -6.53 -3.80 -19.85
C ASP A 289 -8.02 -3.72 -19.48
N MET A 290 -8.71 -4.86 -19.34
CA MET A 290 -10.12 -4.89 -18.94
C MET A 290 -10.35 -4.17 -17.60
N LEU A 291 -9.51 -4.44 -16.59
CA LEU A 291 -9.62 -3.76 -15.30
C LEU A 291 -9.24 -2.28 -15.39
N ASN A 292 -8.29 -1.94 -16.26
CA ASN A 292 -7.84 -0.57 -16.48
C ASN A 292 -8.92 0.32 -17.11
N GLU A 293 -9.87 -0.25 -17.83
CA GLU A 293 -11.01 0.48 -18.43
C GLU A 293 -11.95 1.06 -17.38
N TYR A 294 -12.11 0.41 -16.24
CA TYR A 294 -12.93 0.91 -15.13
C TYR A 294 -12.31 2.08 -14.37
N LEU A 295 -11.04 2.42 -14.64
CA LEU A 295 -10.33 3.42 -13.85
C LEU A 295 -10.61 4.86 -14.34
N TYR A 296 -11.07 5.71 -13.46
CA TYR A 296 -11.14 7.17 -13.65
C TYR A 296 -9.82 7.85 -13.30
N THR A 297 -9.17 7.37 -12.23
CA THR A 297 -7.87 7.86 -11.74
C THR A 297 -6.84 6.74 -11.72
N TYR A 298 -5.56 7.08 -11.75
CA TYR A 298 -4.47 6.12 -11.70
C TYR A 298 -4.41 5.11 -12.87
N LYS A 299 -5.10 5.41 -13.97
CA LYS A 299 -5.11 4.59 -15.18
C LYS A 299 -3.68 4.33 -15.69
N LEU A 300 -3.39 3.10 -16.08
CA LEU A 300 -2.13 2.74 -16.71
C LEU A 300 -2.18 3.13 -18.20
N LYS A 301 -1.06 3.60 -18.73
CA LYS A 301 -0.90 3.84 -20.16
C LYS A 301 -0.65 2.51 -20.88
N PRO A 302 -0.97 2.38 -22.17
CA PRO A 302 -0.73 1.14 -22.93
C PRO A 302 0.72 0.64 -22.82
N GLU A 303 1.71 1.55 -22.88
CA GLU A 303 3.12 1.18 -22.77
C GLU A 303 3.49 0.65 -21.38
N GLU A 304 2.79 1.10 -20.33
CA GLU A 304 2.97 0.62 -18.97
C GLU A 304 2.35 -0.77 -18.80
N VAL A 305 1.20 -1.05 -19.42
CA VAL A 305 0.58 -2.38 -19.43
C VAL A 305 1.47 -3.38 -20.17
N GLU A 306 1.95 -3.03 -21.36
CA GLU A 306 2.87 -3.87 -22.13
C GLU A 306 4.16 -4.18 -21.35
N LYS A 307 4.67 -3.20 -20.60
CA LYS A 307 5.87 -3.35 -19.76
C LYS A 307 5.69 -4.37 -18.64
N LEU A 308 4.48 -4.58 -18.12
CA LEU A 308 4.24 -5.50 -17.00
C LEU A 308 4.67 -6.94 -17.29
N TYR A 309 4.56 -7.39 -18.54
CA TYR A 309 4.88 -8.75 -18.96
C TYR A 309 6.27 -8.88 -19.58
N LYS A 310 6.96 -7.77 -19.83
CA LYS A 310 8.33 -7.79 -20.35
C LYS A 310 9.32 -8.00 -19.21
N GLN A 311 10.23 -8.94 -19.40
CA GLN A 311 11.34 -9.09 -18.46
C GLN A 311 12.20 -7.80 -18.49
N PRO A 312 12.43 -7.14 -17.35
CA PRO A 312 13.27 -5.95 -17.32
C PRO A 312 14.68 -6.32 -17.76
N TYR A 313 15.23 -5.52 -18.66
CA TYR A 313 16.63 -5.60 -19.00
C TYR A 313 17.46 -5.12 -17.80
N TYR A 314 18.08 -6.04 -17.11
CA TYR A 314 19.10 -5.72 -16.13
C TYR A 314 20.41 -5.53 -16.90
N ASP A 315 20.90 -4.28 -16.97
CA ASP A 315 22.22 -4.00 -17.50
C ASP A 315 23.25 -4.81 -16.71
N PRO A 316 23.91 -5.81 -17.32
CA PRO A 316 24.92 -6.62 -16.64
C PRO A 316 26.18 -5.81 -16.28
N THR A 317 26.27 -4.55 -16.70
CA THR A 317 27.35 -3.63 -16.31
C THR A 317 27.21 -3.09 -14.88
N GLY A 318 26.27 -3.62 -14.09
CA GLY A 318 26.26 -3.42 -12.65
C GLY A 318 27.62 -3.82 -12.06
N VAL A 319 28.22 -2.90 -11.30
CA VAL A 319 29.53 -3.09 -10.65
C VAL A 319 29.56 -4.44 -9.93
N THR A 320 30.49 -5.32 -10.30
CA THR A 320 30.64 -6.62 -9.65
C THR A 320 30.97 -6.45 -8.16
N ARG A 321 30.78 -7.50 -7.35
CA ARG A 321 31.09 -7.42 -5.92
C ARG A 321 32.56 -7.13 -5.67
N GLU A 322 33.45 -7.71 -6.47
CA GLU A 322 34.90 -7.47 -6.39
C GLU A 322 35.23 -6.01 -6.76
N GLU A 323 34.59 -5.50 -7.79
CA GLU A 323 34.78 -4.13 -8.21
C GLU A 323 34.19 -3.14 -7.20
N ALA A 324 33.03 -3.44 -6.60
CA ALA A 324 32.46 -2.66 -5.52
C ALA A 324 33.34 -2.65 -4.27
N ALA A 325 33.94 -3.79 -3.92
CA ALA A 325 34.90 -3.88 -2.82
C ALA A 325 36.15 -3.04 -3.05
N ARG A 326 36.61 -2.98 -4.31
CA ARG A 326 37.79 -2.17 -4.69
C ARG A 326 37.48 -0.67 -4.75
N ARG A 327 36.32 -0.29 -5.36
CA ARG A 327 35.94 1.12 -5.56
C ARG A 327 35.45 1.78 -4.28
N TRP A 328 34.75 1.02 -3.41
CA TRP A 328 34.13 1.55 -2.18
C TRP A 328 34.34 0.59 -1.01
N PRO A 329 35.60 0.38 -0.56
CA PRO A 329 35.95 -0.63 0.44
C PRO A 329 35.21 -0.43 1.77
N GLU A 330 35.07 0.79 2.26
CA GLU A 330 34.35 1.08 3.50
C GLU A 330 32.85 0.78 3.39
N TRP A 331 32.24 1.20 2.27
CA TRP A 331 30.84 0.90 1.97
C TRP A 331 30.62 -0.59 1.86
N TYR A 332 31.49 -1.30 1.13
CA TYR A 332 31.41 -2.76 0.94
C TYR A 332 31.58 -3.51 2.25
N ALA A 333 32.57 -3.16 3.06
CA ALA A 333 32.80 -3.75 4.38
C ALA A 333 31.59 -3.54 5.31
N SER A 334 31.06 -2.32 5.32
CA SER A 334 29.91 -1.97 6.16
C SER A 334 28.61 -2.64 5.70
N ARG A 335 28.28 -2.55 4.39
CA ARG A 335 26.99 -2.96 3.84
C ARG A 335 26.89 -4.44 3.50
N ILE A 336 27.96 -4.99 2.94
CA ILE A 336 27.97 -6.36 2.40
C ILE A 336 28.55 -7.35 3.40
N VAL A 337 29.71 -7.04 4.00
CA VAL A 337 30.38 -7.94 4.93
C VAL A 337 29.74 -7.89 6.32
N GLN A 338 29.64 -6.71 6.91
CA GLN A 338 29.10 -6.52 8.26
C GLN A 338 27.57 -6.47 8.28
N LYS A 339 26.92 -6.39 7.10
CA LYS A 339 25.44 -6.24 6.94
C LYS A 339 24.88 -5.08 7.78
N ARG A 340 25.69 -4.10 8.12
CA ARG A 340 25.24 -2.91 8.83
C ARG A 340 24.26 -2.15 7.94
N ARG A 341 23.02 -2.09 8.34
CA ARG A 341 22.10 -1.09 7.82
C ARG A 341 22.58 0.26 8.40
N ILE A 342 23.12 1.12 7.55
CA ILE A 342 23.33 2.51 7.94
C ILE A 342 21.92 3.11 7.98
N GLY A 343 21.26 2.98 9.13
CA GLY A 343 20.14 3.85 9.43
C GLY A 343 20.67 5.27 9.34
N LYS A 344 20.03 6.14 8.56
CA LYS A 344 20.26 7.57 8.76
C LYS A 344 19.91 7.82 10.22
N LYS A 345 20.88 8.18 11.05
CA LYS A 345 20.58 8.76 12.36
C LYS A 345 19.78 10.02 12.10
N TRP A 346 18.49 9.93 12.36
CA TRP A 346 17.63 11.10 12.36
C TRP A 346 17.82 11.77 13.73
N ASP A 347 18.53 12.84 13.74
CA ASP A 347 18.57 13.75 14.89
C ASP A 347 17.49 14.81 14.64
N VAL A 348 16.26 14.47 15.03
CA VAL A 348 15.11 15.37 14.89
C VAL A 348 14.79 15.96 16.25
N ASN A 349 14.50 17.25 16.27
CA ASN A 349 14.09 17.93 17.49
C ASN A 349 12.86 17.24 18.11
N ARG A 350 12.88 17.05 19.43
CA ARG A 350 11.79 16.50 20.24
C ARG A 350 10.43 17.14 19.94
N ALA A 351 10.42 18.41 19.51
CA ALA A 351 9.20 19.12 19.14
C ALA A 351 8.31 18.38 18.13
N LEU A 352 8.87 17.49 17.27
CA LEU A 352 8.07 16.64 16.38
C LEU A 352 7.25 15.60 17.16
N TYR A 353 7.87 14.97 18.14
CA TYR A 353 7.18 14.00 19.02
C TYR A 353 6.10 14.69 19.85
N ASP A 354 6.46 15.78 20.55
CA ASP A 354 5.55 16.52 21.40
C ASP A 354 4.36 17.10 20.60
N TRP A 355 4.60 17.58 19.39
CA TRP A 355 3.55 18.05 18.48
C TRP A 355 2.57 16.93 18.12
N TRP A 356 3.07 15.73 17.76
CA TRP A 356 2.21 14.61 17.40
C TRP A 356 1.41 14.11 18.61
N LEU A 357 2.07 13.94 19.75
CA LEU A 357 1.42 13.56 21.01
C LEU A 357 0.32 14.54 21.40
N ASN A 358 0.62 15.84 21.33
CA ASN A 358 -0.38 16.87 21.64
C ASN A 358 -1.54 16.82 20.64
N ARG A 359 -1.28 16.61 19.37
CA ARG A 359 -2.31 16.46 18.35
C ARG A 359 -3.23 15.27 18.64
N LEU A 360 -2.69 14.12 19.05
CA LEU A 360 -3.49 12.97 19.47
C LEU A 360 -4.31 13.26 20.74
N ARG A 361 -3.76 14.03 21.67
CA ARG A 361 -4.46 14.43 22.91
C ARG A 361 -5.59 15.44 22.65
N THR A 362 -5.40 16.37 21.74
CA THR A 362 -6.32 17.50 21.53
C THR A 362 -7.29 17.32 20.39
N SER A 363 -7.00 16.43 19.41
CA SER A 363 -7.91 16.16 18.29
C SER A 363 -9.26 15.67 18.81
N LYS A 364 -10.36 16.27 18.32
CA LYS A 364 -11.71 15.85 18.68
C LYS A 364 -12.23 14.82 17.68
N ASP A 365 -12.04 15.05 16.38
CA ASP A 365 -12.71 14.29 15.31
C ASP A 365 -11.75 13.84 14.18
N GLU A 366 -10.43 13.97 14.37
CA GLU A 366 -9.46 13.60 13.34
C GLU A 366 -9.07 12.10 13.37
N ILE A 367 -9.21 11.43 14.53
CA ILE A 367 -8.80 10.03 14.68
C ILE A 367 -9.96 9.13 14.27
N GLN A 368 -9.76 8.35 13.21
CA GLN A 368 -10.74 7.37 12.74
C GLN A 368 -10.55 6.02 13.45
N VAL A 369 -11.64 5.27 13.65
CA VAL A 369 -11.69 3.99 14.38
C VAL A 369 -10.64 3.00 13.88
N HIS A 370 -10.56 2.78 12.58
CA HIS A 370 -9.66 1.81 11.96
C HIS A 370 -8.20 2.29 11.84
N HIS A 371 -7.91 3.55 12.24
CA HIS A 371 -6.59 4.16 12.16
C HIS A 371 -5.91 4.39 13.52
N ARG A 372 -6.55 3.99 14.63
CA ARG A 372 -6.06 4.18 16.00
C ARG A 372 -4.67 3.60 16.21
N TYR A 373 -4.47 2.35 15.79
CA TYR A 373 -3.16 1.68 15.85
C TYR A 373 -2.06 2.45 15.12
N TRP A 374 -2.36 2.94 13.93
CA TRP A 374 -1.39 3.70 13.12
C TRP A 374 -1.03 5.05 13.73
N CYS A 375 -1.93 5.66 14.47
CA CYS A 375 -1.67 6.88 15.22
C CYS A 375 -0.64 6.63 16.33
N ILE A 376 -0.76 5.53 17.07
CA ILE A 376 0.20 5.14 18.11
C ILE A 376 1.53 4.68 17.47
N LEU A 377 1.49 3.87 16.42
CA LEU A 377 2.72 3.47 15.72
C LEU A 377 3.50 4.67 15.17
N THR A 378 2.80 5.70 14.68
CA THR A 378 3.44 6.95 14.25
C THR A 378 4.10 7.69 15.42
N LEU A 379 3.45 7.73 16.60
CA LEU A 379 4.02 8.28 17.83
C LEU A 379 5.33 7.56 18.18
N VAL A 380 5.33 6.24 18.13
CA VAL A 380 6.50 5.39 18.40
C VAL A 380 7.63 5.67 17.39
N ILE A 381 7.31 5.77 16.10
CA ILE A 381 8.30 6.10 15.05
C ILE A 381 8.89 7.50 15.26
N TYR A 382 8.07 8.48 15.62
CA TYR A 382 8.55 9.83 15.91
C TYR A 382 9.40 9.88 17.17
N ALA A 383 9.08 9.07 18.18
CA ALA A 383 9.89 8.92 19.38
C ALA A 383 11.32 8.47 19.05
N VAL A 384 11.46 7.43 18.22
CA VAL A 384 12.78 6.96 17.77
C VAL A 384 13.53 8.05 16.99
N LYS A 385 12.82 8.79 16.11
CA LYS A 385 13.42 9.92 15.36
C LYS A 385 13.93 11.04 16.27
N CYS A 386 13.26 11.26 17.40
CA CYS A 386 13.52 12.34 18.35
C CYS A 386 14.36 11.87 19.56
N ASN A 387 14.81 10.61 19.60
CA ASN A 387 15.53 10.00 20.71
C ASN A 387 14.77 10.09 22.05
N VAL A 388 13.43 9.96 22.02
CA VAL A 388 12.59 9.91 23.24
C VAL A 388 12.72 8.53 23.86
N PRO A 389 12.96 8.41 25.18
CA PRO A 389 13.10 7.12 25.86
C PRO A 389 11.88 6.22 25.69
N ARG A 390 12.11 4.91 25.55
CA ARG A 390 11.06 3.92 25.30
C ARG A 390 9.99 3.89 26.39
N GLU A 391 10.40 4.06 27.64
CA GLU A 391 9.54 4.06 28.82
C GLU A 391 8.59 5.25 28.81
N GLU A 392 9.08 6.43 28.41
CA GLU A 392 8.29 7.64 28.27
C GLU A 392 7.22 7.47 27.19
N VAL A 393 7.61 6.95 26.01
CA VAL A 393 6.69 6.68 24.90
C VAL A 393 5.58 5.71 25.31
N LEU A 394 5.94 4.66 26.06
CA LEU A 394 4.99 3.66 26.54
C LEU A 394 3.95 4.29 27.48
N GLN A 395 4.39 5.12 28.42
CA GLN A 395 3.50 5.85 29.33
C GLN A 395 2.57 6.81 28.58
N ASP A 396 3.13 7.60 27.65
CA ASP A 396 2.36 8.52 26.83
C ASP A 396 1.31 7.78 25.98
N ALA A 397 1.70 6.66 25.35
CA ALA A 397 0.82 5.85 24.52
C ALA A 397 -0.31 5.21 25.36
N TYR A 398 0.00 4.67 26.55
CA TYR A 398 -1.02 4.13 27.45
C TYR A 398 -2.00 5.22 27.92
N SER A 399 -1.54 6.45 28.13
CA SER A 399 -2.41 7.57 28.49
C SER A 399 -3.48 7.88 27.43
N LEU A 400 -3.25 7.48 26.18
CA LEU A 400 -4.18 7.69 25.06
C LEU A 400 -5.22 6.57 24.93
N VAL A 401 -5.01 5.40 25.51
CA VAL A 401 -5.92 4.24 25.39
C VAL A 401 -7.37 4.59 25.72
N PRO A 402 -7.69 5.26 26.86
CA PRO A 402 -9.09 5.56 27.18
C PRO A 402 -9.76 6.49 26.17
N LYS A 403 -8.99 7.38 25.54
CA LYS A 403 -9.51 8.27 24.48
C LYS A 403 -9.75 7.50 23.19
N LEU A 404 -8.81 6.66 22.80
CA LEU A 404 -8.89 5.87 21.56
C LEU A 404 -9.97 4.81 21.65
N ASP A 405 -10.18 4.22 22.83
CA ASP A 405 -11.21 3.23 23.06
C ASP A 405 -12.63 3.82 23.01
N LYS A 406 -12.82 5.09 23.37
CA LYS A 406 -14.10 5.79 23.20
C LYS A 406 -14.60 5.85 21.76
N LEU A 407 -13.71 5.65 20.78
CA LEU A 407 -14.05 5.60 19.36
C LEU A 407 -14.53 4.21 18.93
N THR A 408 -14.61 3.24 19.84
CA THR A 408 -15.01 1.86 19.54
C THR A 408 -16.47 1.80 19.08
N GLU A 409 -16.72 1.13 17.97
CA GLU A 409 -18.04 0.95 17.36
C GLU A 409 -18.62 -0.45 17.63
N THR A 410 -17.75 -1.45 17.86
CA THR A 410 -18.13 -2.85 18.08
C THR A 410 -17.38 -3.45 19.26
N GLU A 411 -18.03 -4.33 20.04
CA GLU A 411 -17.43 -4.96 21.22
C GLU A 411 -16.16 -5.77 20.92
N ASP A 412 -16.02 -6.30 19.72
CA ASP A 412 -14.87 -7.09 19.29
C ASP A 412 -13.67 -6.22 18.83
N ASN A 413 -13.83 -4.88 18.81
CA ASN A 413 -12.82 -3.96 18.30
C ASN A 413 -12.41 -2.88 19.33
N HIS A 414 -12.40 -3.20 20.62
CA HIS A 414 -11.86 -2.33 21.65
C HIS A 414 -10.38 -2.03 21.42
N PHE A 415 -9.98 -0.77 21.68
CA PHE A 415 -8.58 -0.37 21.65
C PHE A 415 -7.97 -0.55 23.04
N THR A 416 -6.99 -1.43 23.14
CA THR A 416 -6.46 -1.91 24.40
C THR A 416 -4.97 -1.59 24.58
N THR A 417 -4.43 -1.85 25.77
CA THR A 417 -2.99 -1.80 26.03
C THR A 417 -2.21 -2.76 25.16
N GLN A 418 -2.81 -3.89 24.72
CA GLN A 418 -2.18 -4.84 23.81
C GLN A 418 -1.91 -4.21 22.44
N ASP A 419 -2.78 -3.33 21.95
CA ASP A 419 -2.56 -2.61 20.68
C ASP A 419 -1.38 -1.64 20.80
N VAL A 420 -1.20 -1.03 21.97
CA VAL A 420 -0.03 -0.20 22.27
C VAL A 420 1.24 -1.05 22.29
N ASP A 421 1.22 -2.21 22.96
CA ASP A 421 2.36 -3.13 23.04
C ASP A 421 2.76 -3.63 21.64
N ASP A 422 1.78 -3.90 20.79
CA ASP A 422 2.01 -4.27 19.39
C ASP A 422 2.62 -3.11 18.59
N ALA A 423 2.17 -1.89 18.77
CA ALA A 423 2.74 -0.71 18.15
C ALA A 423 4.18 -0.44 18.65
N MET A 424 4.45 -0.69 19.94
CA MET A 424 5.80 -0.55 20.52
C MET A 424 6.84 -1.50 19.93
N LYS A 425 6.45 -2.57 19.22
CA LYS A 425 7.35 -3.39 18.40
C LYS A 425 7.98 -2.60 17.25
N GLY A 426 7.37 -1.48 16.87
CA GLY A 426 7.91 -0.51 15.91
C GLY A 426 8.98 0.43 16.48
N TYR A 427 9.30 0.36 17.77
CA TYR A 427 10.39 1.15 18.38
C TYR A 427 11.76 0.58 17.97
N ASP A 428 12.12 0.87 16.71
CA ASP A 428 13.34 0.36 16.06
C ASP A 428 13.76 1.35 14.97
N GLU A 429 15.04 1.69 14.90
CA GLU A 429 15.62 2.61 13.93
C GLU A 429 15.30 2.26 12.45
N LYS A 430 15.05 0.98 12.16
CA LYS A 430 14.70 0.53 10.79
C LYS A 430 13.38 1.13 10.27
N TYR A 431 12.48 1.55 11.15
CA TYR A 431 11.19 2.15 10.79
C TYR A 431 11.21 3.68 10.73
N CYS A 432 12.31 4.32 11.11
CA CYS A 432 12.45 5.79 11.10
C CYS A 432 12.36 6.43 9.71
N THR A 433 12.29 5.65 8.64
CA THR A 433 12.27 6.12 7.26
C THR A 433 10.87 6.46 6.73
N TRP A 434 9.83 6.39 7.55
CA TRP A 434 8.47 6.72 7.12
C TRP A 434 8.38 8.17 6.62
N PRO A 435 8.03 8.39 5.34
CA PRO A 435 7.80 9.72 4.81
C PRO A 435 6.45 10.28 5.30
N ILE A 436 6.30 11.60 5.26
CA ILE A 436 5.05 12.29 5.65
C ILE A 436 3.85 11.70 4.90
N LYS A 437 3.98 11.43 3.60
CA LYS A 437 2.89 10.83 2.81
C LYS A 437 2.42 9.47 3.35
N THR A 438 3.34 8.65 3.88
CA THR A 438 2.96 7.38 4.53
C THR A 438 2.18 7.65 5.80
N VAL A 439 2.63 8.60 6.63
CA VAL A 439 1.89 8.98 7.84
C VAL A 439 0.50 9.51 7.50
N GLU A 440 0.39 10.42 6.53
CA GLU A 440 -0.91 10.95 6.08
C GLU A 440 -1.84 9.84 5.59
N ASN A 441 -1.33 8.87 4.82
CA ASN A 441 -2.13 7.76 4.29
C ASN A 441 -2.55 6.76 5.37
N THR A 442 -1.69 6.50 6.37
CA THR A 442 -1.99 5.50 7.41
C THR A 442 -2.80 6.06 8.57
N THR A 443 -2.67 7.35 8.88
CA THR A 443 -3.38 7.99 9.99
C THR A 443 -4.55 8.86 9.55
N LEU A 444 -4.65 9.16 8.25
CA LEU A 444 -5.58 10.12 7.62
C LEU A 444 -5.41 11.58 8.11
N PHE A 445 -4.44 11.84 8.96
CA PHE A 445 -4.14 13.21 9.38
C PHE A 445 -3.46 13.97 8.25
N ARG A 446 -3.98 15.12 7.87
CA ARG A 446 -3.28 16.04 6.98
C ARG A 446 -2.15 16.72 7.75
N ILE A 447 -0.94 16.64 7.21
CA ILE A 447 0.26 17.25 7.81
C ILE A 447 0.69 18.41 6.92
N ASP A 448 0.57 19.62 7.43
CA ASP A 448 1.12 20.78 6.76
C ASP A 448 2.64 20.64 6.62
N LYS A 449 3.11 20.67 5.38
CA LYS A 449 4.55 20.55 5.09
C LYS A 449 5.26 21.78 5.62
N ASN A 450 5.78 21.68 6.84
CA ASN A 450 6.63 22.70 7.42
C ASN A 450 8.09 22.35 7.15
N ARG A 451 8.54 22.55 5.91
CA ARG A 451 9.95 22.42 5.57
C ARG A 451 10.69 23.71 5.95
N ARG A 452 11.99 23.60 6.19
CA ARG A 452 12.84 24.75 6.50
C ARG A 452 12.65 25.93 5.55
N ASN A 453 12.30 25.69 4.29
CA ASN A 453 11.99 26.68 3.26
C ASN A 453 10.55 26.57 2.71
N ASP A 454 9.77 25.62 3.18
CA ASP A 454 8.37 25.42 2.81
C ASP A 454 7.51 25.92 3.96
N ARG A 455 7.12 27.17 3.84
CA ARG A 455 6.15 27.77 4.74
C ARG A 455 4.77 27.21 4.44
N THR A 456 3.93 27.10 5.46
CA THR A 456 2.52 26.75 5.27
C THR A 456 1.86 27.67 4.25
N ILE A 457 0.77 27.23 3.61
CA ILE A 457 0.01 28.06 2.66
C ILE A 457 -0.33 29.41 3.30
N GLY A 458 -0.79 29.42 4.56
CA GLY A 458 -1.07 30.64 5.31
C GLY A 458 0.15 31.53 5.49
N GLN A 459 1.30 30.95 5.84
CA GLN A 459 2.56 31.71 5.96
C GLN A 459 3.06 32.24 4.61
N ARG A 460 2.88 31.49 3.53
CA ARG A 460 3.23 31.94 2.17
C ARG A 460 2.35 33.11 1.75
N LEU A 461 1.04 32.98 1.97
CA LEU A 461 0.06 34.05 1.69
C LEU A 461 0.36 35.29 2.51
N HIS A 462 0.56 35.15 3.83
CA HIS A 462 0.95 36.27 4.71
C HIS A 462 2.20 37.00 4.21
N LEU A 463 3.24 36.26 3.86
CA LEU A 463 4.48 36.87 3.34
C LEU A 463 4.31 37.53 1.97
N MET A 464 3.49 36.94 1.11
CA MET A 464 3.15 37.51 -0.19
C MET A 464 2.42 38.84 0.01
N LEU A 465 1.41 38.87 0.85
CA LEU A 465 0.64 40.09 1.18
C LEU A 465 1.51 41.13 1.87
N ALA A 466 2.37 40.74 2.81
CA ALA A 466 3.30 41.64 3.48
C ALA A 466 4.31 42.25 2.50
N ARG A 467 4.82 41.48 1.55
CA ARG A 467 5.69 41.97 0.46
C ARG A 467 4.94 42.94 -0.44
N GLN A 468 3.76 42.55 -0.90
CA GLN A 468 2.92 43.41 -1.76
C GLN A 468 2.61 44.75 -1.07
N ARG A 469 2.15 44.69 0.20
CA ARG A 469 1.89 45.92 0.98
C ARG A 469 3.12 46.80 1.12
N ARG A 470 4.27 46.23 1.46
CA ARG A 470 5.54 46.94 1.58
C ARG A 470 5.93 47.58 0.26
N ASP A 471 5.88 46.86 -0.84
CA ASP A 471 6.29 47.37 -2.16
C ASP A 471 5.32 48.43 -2.65
N THR A 472 4.05 48.32 -2.41
CA THR A 472 3.05 49.36 -2.68
C THR A 472 3.33 50.62 -1.89
N MET A 473 3.61 50.51 -0.57
CA MET A 473 3.96 51.68 0.26
C MET A 473 5.24 52.37 -0.20
N ARG A 474 6.23 51.63 -0.71
CA ARG A 474 7.46 52.20 -1.28
C ARG A 474 7.21 52.95 -2.58
N ILE A 475 6.34 52.40 -3.45
CA ILE A 475 5.90 53.07 -4.69
C ILE A 475 5.22 54.41 -4.34
N VAL A 476 4.28 54.39 -3.41
CA VAL A 476 3.56 55.59 -2.95
C VAL A 476 4.55 56.64 -2.39
N ARG A 477 5.60 56.20 -1.69
CA ARG A 477 6.66 57.05 -1.13
C ARG A 477 7.77 57.41 -2.13
N LYS A 478 7.61 57.06 -3.42
CA LYS A 478 8.62 57.24 -4.48
C LYS A 478 9.98 56.63 -4.13
N GLN A 479 9.98 55.50 -3.44
CA GLN A 479 11.20 54.75 -3.07
C GLN A 479 11.36 53.54 -3.97
N ASP A 480 12.59 53.11 -4.26
CA ASP A 480 12.85 51.89 -5.00
C ASP A 480 12.27 50.67 -4.28
N ARG A 481 11.92 49.65 -5.03
CA ARG A 481 11.49 48.37 -4.45
C ARG A 481 12.56 47.83 -3.51
N TRP A 482 12.12 47.19 -2.42
CA TRP A 482 13.05 46.70 -1.39
C TRP A 482 14.08 45.70 -1.94
N ASP A 483 13.69 44.86 -2.87
CA ASP A 483 14.52 43.85 -3.51
C ASP A 483 15.48 44.43 -4.56
N ALA A 484 15.29 45.65 -5.03
CA ALA A 484 16.22 46.32 -5.94
C ALA A 484 17.62 46.48 -5.34
N LYS A 485 17.71 46.79 -4.04
CA LYS A 485 18.99 46.94 -3.32
C LYS A 485 19.32 45.79 -2.37
N ASN A 486 18.32 45.13 -1.79
CA ASN A 486 18.48 44.14 -0.73
C ASN A 486 18.15 42.72 -1.17
N GLY A 487 17.60 42.52 -2.36
CA GLY A 487 17.30 41.19 -2.93
C GLY A 487 18.58 40.47 -3.35
N ARG A 488 18.57 39.15 -3.30
CA ARG A 488 19.63 38.32 -3.85
C ARG A 488 19.73 38.59 -5.36
N LYS A 489 20.86 39.12 -5.81
CA LYS A 489 21.09 39.38 -7.24
C LYS A 489 20.85 38.09 -8.00
N LYS A 490 20.06 38.13 -9.09
CA LYS A 490 19.92 36.96 -9.97
C LYS A 490 21.31 36.59 -10.48
N ALA A 491 21.66 35.32 -10.40
CA ALA A 491 22.90 34.82 -10.98
C ALA A 491 22.83 34.99 -12.50
N THR A 492 23.73 35.83 -13.04
CA THR A 492 23.96 36.01 -14.47
C THR A 492 25.30 35.37 -14.85
N ALA A 493 25.58 35.21 -16.14
CA ALA A 493 26.85 34.65 -16.60
C ALA A 493 28.05 35.44 -16.03
N ASP A 494 27.90 36.75 -15.92
CA ASP A 494 28.99 37.66 -15.46
C ASP A 494 29.28 37.57 -13.97
N ASN A 495 28.27 37.26 -13.12
CA ASN A 495 28.40 37.27 -11.67
C ASN A 495 28.35 35.88 -11.02
N SER A 496 28.17 34.82 -11.78
CA SER A 496 28.15 33.44 -11.27
C SER A 496 29.52 32.80 -11.39
N LYS A 497 30.02 32.28 -10.26
CA LYS A 497 31.26 31.49 -10.25
C LYS A 497 31.15 30.25 -11.12
N GLU A 498 29.99 29.58 -11.05
CA GLU A 498 29.73 28.37 -11.80
C GLU A 498 29.65 28.63 -13.31
N ALA A 499 29.10 29.78 -13.72
CA ALA A 499 29.07 30.18 -15.13
C ALA A 499 30.49 30.39 -15.68
N LYS A 500 31.37 31.05 -14.92
CA LYS A 500 32.76 31.25 -15.30
C LYS A 500 33.51 29.93 -15.43
N ILE A 501 33.34 29.00 -14.49
CA ILE A 501 33.95 27.67 -14.53
C ILE A 501 33.51 26.90 -15.78
N VAL A 502 32.21 26.94 -16.14
CA VAL A 502 31.71 26.29 -17.35
C VAL A 502 32.29 26.96 -18.61
N ALA A 503 32.35 28.29 -18.66
CA ALA A 503 32.92 29.03 -19.78
C ALA A 503 34.41 28.72 -19.97
N GLU A 504 35.21 28.71 -18.88
CA GLU A 504 36.63 28.34 -18.90
C GLU A 504 36.85 26.91 -19.37
N TRP A 505 36.02 25.95 -18.92
CA TRP A 505 36.10 24.57 -19.37
C TRP A 505 35.82 24.47 -20.88
N ARG A 506 34.79 25.16 -21.38
CA ARG A 506 34.46 25.20 -22.81
C ARG A 506 35.57 25.83 -23.64
N ALA A 507 36.19 26.91 -23.13
CA ALA A 507 37.31 27.51 -23.82
C ALA A 507 38.52 26.57 -23.95
N LYS A 508 38.74 25.71 -22.96
CA LYS A 508 39.79 24.68 -22.99
C LYS A 508 39.44 23.46 -23.84
N ASN A 509 38.14 23.22 -24.13
CA ASN A 509 37.64 22.07 -24.85
C ASN A 509 36.66 22.48 -25.96
N PRO A 510 37.10 23.27 -26.97
CA PRO A 510 36.22 23.91 -27.95
C PRO A 510 35.44 22.91 -28.80
N GLU A 511 36.01 21.73 -29.08
CA GLU A 511 35.41 20.69 -29.88
C GLU A 511 34.39 19.81 -29.08
N SER A 512 34.37 19.94 -27.76
CA SER A 512 33.55 19.08 -26.92
C SER A 512 32.16 19.64 -26.64
N GLN A 513 31.13 18.97 -27.09
CA GLN A 513 29.73 19.24 -26.73
C GLN A 513 29.26 18.43 -25.50
N ASN A 514 30.17 17.72 -24.81
CA ASN A 514 29.83 16.78 -23.77
C ASN A 514 29.66 17.47 -22.39
N LYS A 515 28.41 17.86 -22.07
CA LYS A 515 28.06 18.47 -20.79
C LYS A 515 28.35 17.59 -19.58
N SER A 516 28.36 16.25 -19.77
CA SER A 516 28.66 15.31 -18.69
C SER A 516 30.15 15.23 -18.40
N ALA A 517 31.01 15.42 -19.40
CA ALA A 517 32.45 15.56 -19.21
C ALA A 517 32.76 16.85 -18.44
N CYS A 518 32.18 17.97 -18.86
CA CYS A 518 32.29 19.23 -18.12
C CYS A 518 31.87 19.10 -16.65
N ALA A 519 30.76 18.44 -16.37
CA ALA A 519 30.30 18.24 -15.01
C ALA A 519 31.28 17.40 -14.16
N ARG A 520 31.89 16.37 -14.73
CA ARG A 520 32.89 15.54 -14.05
C ARG A 520 34.20 16.30 -13.79
N ASP A 521 34.67 16.98 -14.80
CA ASP A 521 35.99 17.67 -14.73
C ASP A 521 35.95 18.89 -13.83
N THR A 522 34.80 19.56 -13.77
CA THR A 522 34.61 20.78 -12.96
C THR A 522 34.03 20.53 -11.57
N GLY A 523 33.56 19.33 -11.28
CA GLY A 523 32.87 19.01 -10.03
C GLY A 523 31.47 19.63 -9.88
N LEU A 524 30.94 20.25 -10.93
CA LEU A 524 29.61 20.87 -10.93
C LEU A 524 28.53 19.80 -11.25
N ASP A 525 27.34 19.99 -10.69
CA ASP A 525 26.22 19.13 -11.06
C ASP A 525 25.75 19.39 -12.51
N ARG A 526 25.15 18.36 -13.15
CA ARG A 526 24.70 18.42 -14.55
C ARG A 526 23.65 19.50 -14.81
N LYS A 527 22.82 19.86 -13.82
CA LYS A 527 21.80 20.91 -13.98
C LYS A 527 22.46 22.28 -14.03
N THR A 528 23.45 22.49 -13.18
CA THR A 528 24.27 23.71 -13.16
C THR A 528 25.04 23.90 -14.46
N VAL A 529 25.69 22.82 -14.96
CA VAL A 529 26.36 22.86 -16.25
C VAL A 529 25.38 23.19 -17.38
N ARG A 530 24.22 22.51 -17.43
CA ARG A 530 23.18 22.80 -18.46
C ARG A 530 22.69 24.24 -18.43
N LYS A 531 22.54 24.79 -17.22
CA LYS A 531 22.08 26.18 -17.03
C LYS A 531 23.05 27.19 -17.63
N TRP A 532 24.36 26.94 -17.57
CA TRP A 532 25.41 27.86 -17.97
C TRP A 532 26.16 27.45 -19.24
N TRP A 533 25.61 26.49 -19.98
CA TRP A 533 26.27 25.91 -21.16
C TRP A 533 26.28 26.85 -22.37
N ASN A 534 25.29 27.73 -22.50
CA ASN A 534 25.12 28.61 -23.68
C ASN A 534 25.99 29.86 -23.59
#